data_d60afaa665c4b39f383cc23fbc620e04
#
_entry.id   d60afaa665c4b39f383cc23fbc620e04
#
_cell.length_a   1.000
_cell.length_b   1.000
_cell.length_c   1.000
_cell.angle_alpha   90.00
_cell.angle_beta   90.00
_cell.angle_gamma   90.00
#
_symmetry.space_group_name_H-M   'P 1'
#
loop_
_entity.id
_entity.type
_entity.pdbx_description
1 polymer ?
#
loop_
_entity_poly.entity_id
_entity_poly.type
_entity_poly.pdbx_seq_one_letter_code
_entity_poly.pdbx_strand_id
1 'polypeptide(L)'
;TIQEMTFPYVTDDRLFGFRSHFKYADFLDQEKTREAQALIAATEGCVVVYGHGAALVAPEAGLTVYADMPRWEIQQRARRHEIHNLGVDNRAEEPSRHYKRGYFVDWLVCDDLKKRLLPTADYWLDTTIPGQPKMIKGDTLRLGLRQTARRPFRVVPFFDPAPWGGQWMKEVCGLDPKQANYGWCFDCVPEENSLFLQVESELFEIPANDLVFYQTHALLGGPVESRFGQDFPIRFDFLDTMGGGNLSLQVHPTTQYIRDTFGIYYTQDESYYLLDAEEGATVYLGLKTGTDPTEMIAALNRAQETGEPFEAEKYVNRWPARKHDHFLIPNGTVHCSGAGAMVLEISATPSIFTFKLWDWGRLGLDGRPRPINIGHGSHVIQWERQTDFVRRHLANHVEPVAEGEGWREERTGLHENEFIETRRHWFTGTVRHHTGGGVNVL
;
A
#
# COMPACT_ATOMS: atom_id res chain seq x y z
N THR A 1 14.30 -21.41 16.95
CA THR A 1 14.53 -19.95 16.88
C THR A 1 13.35 -19.25 16.23
N ILE A 2 13.21 -17.93 16.42
CA ILE A 2 12.19 -17.11 15.74
C ILE A 2 12.35 -17.20 14.21
N GLN A 3 13.56 -17.23 13.72
CA GLN A 3 13.84 -17.37 12.30
C GLN A 3 13.31 -18.68 11.72
N GLU A 4 13.53 -19.80 12.38
CA GLU A 4 12.99 -21.11 11.97
C GLU A 4 11.47 -21.14 12.02
N MET A 5 10.88 -20.61 13.09
CA MET A 5 9.43 -20.52 13.26
C MET A 5 8.75 -19.72 12.15
N THR A 6 9.36 -18.63 11.71
CA THR A 6 8.80 -17.72 10.72
C THR A 6 9.18 -18.05 9.27
N PHE A 7 10.16 -18.94 9.05
CA PHE A 7 10.64 -19.31 7.71
C PHE A 7 9.53 -19.76 6.75
N PRO A 8 8.54 -20.60 7.14
CA PRO A 8 7.45 -21.01 6.25
C PRO A 8 6.60 -19.84 5.71
N TYR A 9 6.59 -18.72 6.43
CA TYR A 9 5.85 -17.52 6.05
C TYR A 9 6.69 -16.50 5.27
N VAL A 10 7.97 -16.37 5.64
CA VAL A 10 8.90 -15.49 4.93
C VAL A 10 9.33 -16.11 3.60
N THR A 11 9.54 -17.42 3.54
CA THR A 11 9.97 -18.22 2.39
C THR A 11 11.31 -17.75 1.76
N ASP A 12 11.78 -18.49 0.74
CA ASP A 12 12.98 -18.11 -0.04
C ASP A 12 12.69 -17.14 -1.18
N ASP A 13 11.42 -16.90 -1.53
CA ASP A 13 11.06 -15.94 -2.55
C ASP A 13 11.63 -14.56 -2.21
N ARG A 14 12.10 -13.83 -3.22
CA ARG A 14 12.73 -12.52 -3.02
C ARG A 14 11.75 -11.48 -2.49
N LEU A 15 10.49 -11.52 -2.90
CA LEU A 15 9.48 -10.49 -2.64
C LEU A 15 8.29 -10.99 -1.84
N PHE A 16 7.88 -12.24 -2.05
CA PHE A 16 6.62 -12.76 -1.56
C PHE A 16 6.80 -13.78 -0.44
N GLY A 17 5.85 -13.80 0.47
CA GLY A 17 5.72 -14.73 1.57
C GLY A 17 4.28 -15.16 1.74
N PHE A 18 3.97 -15.82 2.83
CA PHE A 18 2.62 -16.21 3.21
C PHE A 18 2.18 -15.45 4.46
N ARG A 19 0.96 -14.94 4.51
CA ARG A 19 0.42 -14.20 5.65
C ARG A 19 0.44 -15.07 6.91
N SER A 20 1.16 -14.64 7.94
CA SER A 20 1.25 -15.38 9.19
C SER A 20 0.02 -15.17 10.08
N HIS A 21 -0.17 -16.09 11.03
CA HIS A 21 -1.23 -16.06 12.03
C HIS A 21 -0.69 -15.91 13.45
N PHE A 22 0.59 -15.62 13.59
CA PHE A 22 1.23 -15.46 14.88
C PHE A 22 0.63 -14.34 15.71
N LYS A 23 0.66 -14.55 17.01
CA LYS A 23 0.42 -13.52 18.02
C LYS A 23 1.74 -13.11 18.65
N TYR A 24 1.79 -11.93 19.24
CA TYR A 24 3.03 -11.46 19.86
C TYR A 24 3.57 -12.44 20.93
N ALA A 25 2.68 -13.12 21.67
CA ALA A 25 3.05 -14.10 22.66
C ALA A 25 3.86 -15.28 22.09
N ASP A 26 3.69 -15.63 20.82
CA ASP A 26 4.42 -16.72 20.17
C ASP A 26 5.92 -16.40 20.00
N PHE A 27 6.27 -15.11 20.07
CA PHE A 27 7.65 -14.62 19.99
C PHE A 27 8.34 -14.54 21.35
N LEU A 28 7.63 -14.80 22.44
CA LEU A 28 8.17 -14.76 23.79
C LEU A 28 8.50 -16.17 24.29
N ASP A 29 9.68 -16.30 24.87
CA ASP A 29 10.06 -17.49 25.62
C ASP A 29 9.28 -17.49 26.93
N GLN A 30 8.43 -18.50 27.11
CA GLN A 30 7.52 -18.59 28.26
C GLN A 30 8.23 -18.72 29.60
N GLU A 31 9.40 -19.42 29.65
CA GLU A 31 10.19 -19.60 30.87
C GLU A 31 10.82 -18.25 31.26
N LYS A 32 11.51 -17.61 30.34
CA LYS A 32 12.09 -16.28 30.56
C LYS A 32 11.04 -15.22 30.92
N THR A 33 9.86 -15.32 30.32
CA THR A 33 8.75 -14.42 30.64
C THR A 33 8.31 -14.60 32.09
N ARG A 34 8.17 -15.85 32.57
CA ARG A 34 7.83 -16.15 33.98
C ARG A 34 8.94 -15.71 34.95
N GLU A 35 10.20 -15.91 34.60
CA GLU A 35 11.33 -15.41 35.36
C GLU A 35 11.33 -13.90 35.49
N ALA A 36 11.09 -13.19 34.38
CA ALA A 36 10.98 -11.73 34.37
C ALA A 36 9.81 -11.24 35.24
N GLN A 37 8.66 -11.89 35.15
CA GLN A 37 7.48 -11.59 35.97
C GLN A 37 7.75 -11.81 37.46
N ALA A 38 8.44 -12.89 37.81
CA ALA A 38 8.83 -13.16 39.20
C ALA A 38 9.81 -12.12 39.74
N LEU A 39 10.78 -11.70 38.90
CA LEU A 39 11.72 -10.62 39.23
C LEU A 39 11.00 -9.27 39.45
N ILE A 40 10.06 -8.90 38.57
CA ILE A 40 9.24 -7.70 38.70
C ILE A 40 8.48 -7.72 40.04
N ALA A 41 7.83 -8.84 40.34
CA ALA A 41 7.03 -9.00 41.57
C ALA A 41 7.87 -8.94 42.85
N ALA A 42 9.13 -9.37 42.81
CA ALA A 42 10.06 -9.36 43.95
C ALA A 42 10.82 -8.04 44.13
N THR A 43 10.77 -7.14 43.16
CA THR A 43 11.54 -5.89 43.18
C THR A 43 10.76 -4.79 43.90
N GLU A 44 11.33 -4.23 44.96
CA GLU A 44 10.77 -3.05 45.64
C GLU A 44 11.06 -1.78 44.81
N GLY A 45 10.09 -0.83 44.83
CA GLY A 45 10.22 0.46 44.18
C GLY A 45 9.63 0.53 42.79
N CYS A 46 10.09 1.48 41.97
CA CYS A 46 9.59 1.68 40.61
C CYS A 46 10.36 0.76 39.65
N VAL A 47 9.66 -0.15 39.00
CA VAL A 47 10.21 -1.05 37.97
C VAL A 47 9.77 -0.55 36.60
N VAL A 48 10.71 -0.38 35.67
CA VAL A 48 10.44 -0.03 34.27
C VAL A 48 10.74 -1.24 33.39
N VAL A 49 9.69 -1.75 32.74
CA VAL A 49 9.81 -2.81 31.73
C VAL A 49 9.80 -2.15 30.36
N TYR A 50 10.89 -2.28 29.64
CA TYR A 50 11.11 -1.61 28.38
C TYR A 50 11.38 -2.57 27.24
N GLY A 51 10.82 -2.33 26.08
CA GLY A 51 11.05 -3.05 24.83
C GLY A 51 9.79 -3.57 24.16
N HIS A 52 9.99 -4.22 23.04
CA HIS A 52 8.91 -4.85 22.30
C HIS A 52 8.27 -5.96 23.17
N GLY A 53 6.93 -5.95 23.25
CA GLY A 53 6.19 -6.94 24.05
C GLY A 53 6.20 -6.69 25.56
N ALA A 54 6.74 -5.56 26.06
CA ALA A 54 6.80 -5.22 27.48
C ALA A 54 5.44 -5.36 28.18
N ALA A 55 4.34 -4.97 27.53
CA ALA A 55 2.99 -5.10 28.05
C ALA A 55 2.53 -6.55 28.30
N LEU A 56 3.14 -7.52 27.64
CA LEU A 56 2.87 -8.94 27.87
C LEU A 56 3.73 -9.51 29.01
N VAL A 57 4.88 -8.91 29.25
CA VAL A 57 5.76 -9.28 30.39
C VAL A 57 5.24 -8.65 31.68
N ALA A 58 4.73 -7.42 31.62
CA ALA A 58 4.16 -6.71 32.78
C ALA A 58 2.68 -6.33 32.52
N PRO A 59 1.76 -7.30 32.47
CA PRO A 59 0.34 -7.03 32.16
C PRO A 59 -0.36 -6.22 33.25
N GLU A 60 0.12 -6.26 34.49
CA GLU A 60 -0.42 -5.55 35.64
C GLU A 60 0.32 -4.23 35.93
N ALA A 61 1.02 -3.68 34.92
CA ALA A 61 1.72 -2.40 35.08
C ALA A 61 0.73 -1.29 35.46
N GLY A 62 1.07 -0.49 36.48
CA GLY A 62 0.25 0.65 36.91
C GLY A 62 0.25 1.82 35.91
N LEU A 63 1.15 1.81 34.92
CA LEU A 63 1.23 2.81 33.85
C LEU A 63 1.81 2.18 32.58
N THR A 64 1.13 2.40 31.46
CA THR A 64 1.53 1.91 30.14
C THR A 64 1.81 3.06 29.19
N VAL A 65 3.02 3.08 28.63
CA VAL A 65 3.42 4.01 27.56
C VAL A 65 3.63 3.22 26.28
N TYR A 66 2.87 3.53 25.24
CA TYR A 66 3.05 2.94 23.91
C TYR A 66 3.92 3.84 23.04
N ALA A 67 5.06 3.34 22.60
CA ALA A 67 5.93 4.01 21.65
C ALA A 67 5.56 3.61 20.21
N ASP A 68 5.33 4.59 19.37
CA ASP A 68 4.80 4.38 18.02
C ASP A 68 5.54 5.18 16.96
N MET A 69 5.44 4.72 15.72
CA MET A 69 5.87 5.43 14.51
C MET A 69 5.19 4.86 13.27
N PRO A 70 5.01 5.66 12.20
CA PRO A 70 4.46 5.18 10.92
C PRO A 70 5.35 4.13 10.26
N ARG A 71 4.75 3.19 9.54
CA ARG A 71 5.51 2.17 8.77
C ARG A 71 6.43 2.78 7.73
N TRP A 72 6.07 3.94 7.16
CA TRP A 72 6.96 4.67 6.28
C TRP A 72 8.31 4.99 6.95
N GLU A 73 8.30 5.51 8.19
CA GLU A 73 9.54 5.77 8.92
C GLU A 73 10.27 4.46 9.29
N ILE A 74 9.55 3.40 9.62
CA ILE A 74 10.15 2.06 9.84
C ILE A 74 10.90 1.61 8.58
N GLN A 75 10.31 1.78 7.40
CA GLN A 75 10.96 1.47 6.12
C GLN A 75 12.19 2.36 5.86
N GLN A 76 12.10 3.66 6.15
CA GLN A 76 13.25 4.56 6.00
C GLN A 76 14.40 4.14 6.92
N ARG A 77 14.13 3.76 8.17
CA ARG A 77 15.15 3.23 9.09
C ARG A 77 15.74 1.91 8.61
N ALA A 78 14.93 1.04 8.03
CA ALA A 78 15.43 -0.20 7.39
C ALA A 78 16.34 0.10 6.20
N ARG A 79 15.97 1.07 5.34
CA ARG A 79 16.81 1.53 4.20
C ARG A 79 18.16 2.11 4.66
N ARG A 80 18.21 2.69 5.86
CA ARG A 80 19.44 3.22 6.49
C ARG A 80 20.18 2.19 7.36
N HIS A 81 19.69 0.93 7.40
CA HIS A 81 20.25 -0.15 8.24
C HIS A 81 20.28 0.17 9.75
N GLU A 82 19.34 0.97 10.22
CA GLU A 82 19.26 1.41 11.63
C GLU A 82 18.49 0.40 12.51
N ILE A 83 17.63 -0.42 11.94
CA ILE A 83 16.76 -1.34 12.64
C ILE A 83 16.90 -2.77 12.12
N HIS A 84 16.35 -3.69 12.88
CA HIS A 84 16.17 -5.09 12.50
C HIS A 84 14.70 -5.50 12.65
N ASN A 85 14.31 -6.58 12.03
CA ASN A 85 12.98 -7.17 12.17
C ASN A 85 12.80 -7.82 13.55
N LEU A 86 11.53 -8.11 13.92
CA LEU A 86 11.17 -8.64 15.23
C LEU A 86 11.89 -9.97 15.53
N GLY A 87 12.73 -9.95 16.56
CA GLY A 87 13.42 -11.14 17.09
C GLY A 87 14.50 -11.73 16.20
N VAL A 88 14.99 -11.01 15.17
CA VAL A 88 16.08 -11.45 14.31
C VAL A 88 17.11 -10.32 14.16
N ASP A 89 18.38 -10.67 14.03
CA ASP A 89 19.46 -9.71 13.77
C ASP A 89 19.78 -9.69 12.28
N ASN A 90 19.07 -8.84 11.55
CA ASN A 90 19.16 -8.75 10.10
C ASN A 90 19.34 -7.32 9.55
N ARG A 91 19.93 -6.41 10.33
CA ARG A 91 20.13 -4.98 9.91
C ARG A 91 20.81 -4.81 8.56
N ALA A 92 21.72 -5.72 8.22
CA ALA A 92 22.48 -5.67 6.97
C ALA A 92 21.74 -6.25 5.75
N GLU A 93 20.55 -6.81 5.94
CA GLU A 93 19.76 -7.34 4.82
C GLU A 93 19.27 -6.23 3.88
N GLU A 94 18.91 -6.63 2.66
CA GLU A 94 18.30 -5.70 1.70
C GLU A 94 16.97 -5.17 2.23
N PRO A 95 16.65 -3.87 2.04
CA PRO A 95 15.38 -3.28 2.49
C PRO A 95 14.14 -4.03 2.02
N SER A 96 14.16 -4.61 0.82
CA SER A 96 13.05 -5.44 0.31
C SER A 96 12.78 -6.70 1.15
N ARG A 97 13.80 -7.30 1.76
CA ARG A 97 13.66 -8.46 2.66
C ARG A 97 13.13 -8.04 4.02
N HIS A 98 13.59 -6.88 4.54
CA HIS A 98 12.98 -6.27 5.73
C HIS A 98 11.49 -6.01 5.54
N TYR A 99 11.13 -5.40 4.40
CA TYR A 99 9.74 -5.12 4.05
C TYR A 99 8.91 -6.40 3.97
N LYS A 100 9.38 -7.41 3.22
CA LYS A 100 8.69 -8.69 3.10
C LYS A 100 8.39 -9.32 4.47
N ARG A 101 9.40 -9.40 5.34
CA ARG A 101 9.22 -9.94 6.68
C ARG A 101 8.27 -9.09 7.52
N GLY A 102 8.39 -7.77 7.43
CA GLY A 102 7.45 -6.85 8.06
C GLY A 102 6.01 -7.11 7.63
N TYR A 103 5.78 -7.16 6.34
CA TYR A 103 4.45 -7.32 5.73
C TYR A 103 3.78 -8.66 6.07
N PHE A 104 4.51 -9.76 5.95
CA PHE A 104 3.94 -11.10 6.15
C PHE A 104 3.93 -11.58 7.60
N VAL A 105 4.76 -11.00 8.47
CA VAL A 105 4.93 -11.46 9.85
C VAL A 105 4.86 -10.33 10.86
N ASP A 106 5.87 -9.43 10.89
CA ASP A 106 6.10 -8.57 12.05
C ASP A 106 4.99 -7.54 12.27
N TRP A 107 4.55 -6.88 11.20
CA TRP A 107 3.52 -5.85 11.29
C TRP A 107 2.18 -6.41 11.72
N LEU A 108 1.84 -7.62 11.27
CA LEU A 108 0.61 -8.29 11.68
C LEU A 108 0.60 -8.59 13.17
N VAL A 109 1.74 -9.07 13.68
CA VAL A 109 1.94 -9.39 15.10
C VAL A 109 1.89 -8.13 15.96
N CYS A 110 2.58 -7.08 15.54
CA CYS A 110 2.62 -5.80 16.24
C CYS A 110 1.28 -5.09 16.22
N ASP A 111 0.56 -5.11 15.11
CA ASP A 111 -0.77 -4.52 14.99
C ASP A 111 -1.80 -5.21 15.90
N ASP A 112 -1.76 -6.54 15.99
CA ASP A 112 -2.64 -7.28 16.91
C ASP A 112 -2.44 -6.84 18.37
N LEU A 113 -1.19 -6.63 18.79
CA LEU A 113 -0.88 -6.11 20.13
C LEU A 113 -1.30 -4.64 20.26
N LYS A 114 -1.01 -3.81 19.27
CA LYS A 114 -1.40 -2.39 19.24
C LYS A 114 -2.92 -2.21 19.39
N LYS A 115 -3.71 -2.96 18.60
CA LYS A 115 -5.18 -2.93 18.67
C LYS A 115 -5.72 -3.20 20.08
N ARG A 116 -5.05 -4.05 20.85
CA ARG A 116 -5.42 -4.36 22.24
C ARG A 116 -5.00 -3.26 23.22
N LEU A 117 -3.88 -2.58 22.98
CA LEU A 117 -3.34 -1.55 23.86
C LEU A 117 -3.95 -0.16 23.60
N LEU A 118 -4.31 0.15 22.36
CA LEU A 118 -4.82 1.46 21.95
C LEU A 118 -6.02 1.95 22.77
N PRO A 119 -6.98 1.11 23.18
CA PRO A 119 -8.09 1.55 24.03
C PRO A 119 -7.68 1.93 25.47
N THR A 120 -6.57 1.42 25.98
CA THR A 120 -6.26 1.46 27.42
C THR A 120 -4.93 2.10 27.80
N ALA A 121 -3.96 2.22 26.87
CA ALA A 121 -2.66 2.81 27.17
C ALA A 121 -2.80 4.22 27.76
N ASP A 122 -2.04 4.50 28.84
CA ASP A 122 -2.08 5.76 29.57
C ASP A 122 -1.44 6.90 28.80
N TYR A 123 -0.35 6.59 28.09
CA TYR A 123 0.39 7.56 27.29
C TYR A 123 0.76 6.97 25.93
N TRP A 124 0.85 7.86 24.96
CA TRP A 124 1.29 7.57 23.59
C TRP A 124 2.49 8.41 23.26
N LEU A 125 3.56 7.76 22.78
CA LEU A 125 4.85 8.38 22.50
C LEU A 125 5.13 8.32 21.00
N ASP A 126 5.08 9.46 20.33
CA ASP A 126 5.54 9.63 18.96
C ASP A 126 7.08 9.58 18.92
N THR A 127 7.61 8.60 18.20
CA THR A 127 9.05 8.38 18.01
C THR A 127 9.49 8.55 16.56
N THR A 128 8.67 9.18 15.74
CA THR A 128 8.92 9.36 14.30
C THR A 128 10.22 10.12 14.05
N ILE A 129 10.47 11.20 14.81
CA ILE A 129 11.72 11.96 14.68
C ILE A 129 12.74 11.48 15.71
N PRO A 130 13.88 10.90 15.28
CA PRO A 130 14.91 10.44 16.19
C PRO A 130 15.40 11.53 17.14
N GLY A 131 15.45 11.23 18.44
CA GLY A 131 15.92 12.17 19.46
C GLY A 131 14.96 13.29 19.83
N GLN A 132 13.76 13.35 19.22
CA GLN A 132 12.73 14.35 19.50
C GLN A 132 11.37 13.69 19.79
N PRO A 133 11.29 12.79 20.78
CA PRO A 133 10.02 12.11 21.07
C PRO A 133 9.03 13.11 21.65
N LYS A 134 7.74 12.91 21.29
CA LYS A 134 6.62 13.68 21.84
C LYS A 134 5.66 12.74 22.55
N MET A 135 5.12 13.14 23.68
CA MET A 135 4.23 12.29 24.45
C MET A 135 2.92 13.00 24.78
N ILE A 136 1.82 12.30 24.57
CA ILE A 136 0.47 12.75 24.97
C ILE A 136 -0.23 11.70 25.82
N LYS A 137 -1.24 12.11 26.56
CA LYS A 137 -2.12 11.17 27.28
C LYS A 137 -2.89 10.32 26.28
N GLY A 138 -3.08 9.04 26.57
CA GLY A 138 -3.87 8.14 25.75
C GLY A 138 -5.30 8.64 25.52
N ASP A 139 -5.93 9.26 26.51
CA ASP A 139 -7.26 9.87 26.34
C ASP A 139 -7.27 11.02 25.33
N THR A 140 -6.19 11.82 25.29
CA THR A 140 -6.04 12.90 24.31
C THR A 140 -5.91 12.31 22.89
N LEU A 141 -5.10 11.27 22.71
CA LEU A 141 -5.03 10.55 21.45
C LEU A 141 -6.41 10.03 21.02
N ARG A 142 -7.07 9.27 21.89
CA ARG A 142 -8.39 8.68 21.60
C ARG A 142 -9.44 9.74 21.26
N LEU A 143 -9.40 10.90 21.92
CA LEU A 143 -10.27 12.03 21.57
C LEU A 143 -9.95 12.57 20.17
N GLY A 144 -8.68 12.76 19.84
CA GLY A 144 -8.23 13.20 18.51
C GLY A 144 -8.69 12.25 17.41
N LEU A 145 -8.51 10.94 17.60
CA LEU A 145 -8.96 9.92 16.64
C LEU A 145 -10.49 9.94 16.43
N ARG A 146 -11.28 10.08 17.52
CA ARG A 146 -12.75 10.23 17.41
C ARG A 146 -13.17 11.48 16.66
N GLN A 147 -12.46 12.59 16.84
CA GLN A 147 -12.76 13.84 16.13
C GLN A 147 -12.37 13.74 14.65
N THR A 148 -11.23 13.12 14.35
CA THR A 148 -10.74 12.94 12.97
C THR A 148 -11.71 12.11 12.14
N ALA A 149 -12.23 10.98 12.66
CA ALA A 149 -13.17 10.13 11.95
C ALA A 149 -14.51 10.80 11.58
N ARG A 150 -14.82 11.98 12.16
CA ARG A 150 -16.10 12.68 11.97
C ARG A 150 -16.02 13.89 11.03
N ARG A 151 -14.91 14.10 10.37
CA ARG A 151 -14.69 15.23 9.46
C ARG A 151 -13.72 14.85 8.36
N PRO A 152 -13.71 15.58 7.24
CA PRO A 152 -12.68 15.38 6.21
C PRO A 152 -11.28 15.60 6.80
N PHE A 153 -10.36 14.74 6.44
CA PHE A 153 -8.94 14.82 6.78
C PHE A 153 -8.11 14.24 5.64
N ARG A 154 -6.81 14.42 5.67
CA ARG A 154 -5.90 13.72 4.77
C ARG A 154 -4.73 13.16 5.56
N VAL A 155 -4.16 12.09 5.03
CA VAL A 155 -2.91 11.51 5.52
C VAL A 155 -1.72 12.40 5.14
N VAL A 156 -0.61 12.25 5.85
CA VAL A 156 0.67 12.86 5.47
C VAL A 156 1.16 12.13 4.23
N PRO A 157 1.27 12.78 3.06
CA PRO A 157 1.71 12.12 1.84
C PRO A 157 3.21 11.89 1.87
N PHE A 158 3.66 10.85 1.17
CA PHE A 158 5.06 10.69 0.85
C PHE A 158 5.30 10.67 -0.66
N PHE A 159 6.56 10.88 -1.04
CA PHE A 159 7.03 10.97 -2.41
C PHE A 159 8.28 10.13 -2.53
N ASP A 160 8.34 9.21 -3.50
CA ASP A 160 9.48 8.31 -3.65
C ASP A 160 9.93 8.27 -5.12
N PRO A 161 11.25 8.22 -5.40
CA PRO A 161 11.74 8.10 -6.75
C PRO A 161 11.45 6.70 -7.33
N ALA A 162 11.29 6.63 -8.63
CA ALA A 162 11.12 5.37 -9.35
C ALA A 162 12.02 5.31 -10.59
N PRO A 163 12.42 4.10 -11.04
CA PRO A 163 13.24 3.97 -12.26
C PRO A 163 12.60 4.52 -13.52
N TRP A 164 11.28 4.73 -13.50
CA TRP A 164 10.46 5.29 -14.57
C TRP A 164 9.93 6.69 -14.27
N GLY A 165 10.23 7.22 -13.08
CA GLY A 165 9.64 8.43 -12.54
C GLY A 165 9.85 9.67 -13.40
N GLY A 166 8.84 10.53 -13.37
CA GLY A 166 8.76 11.78 -14.12
C GLY A 166 9.28 13.01 -13.38
N GLN A 167 9.04 14.17 -13.96
CA GLN A 167 9.49 15.46 -13.45
C GLN A 167 8.34 16.41 -13.07
N TRP A 168 7.12 16.13 -13.53
CA TRP A 168 5.98 17.03 -13.38
C TRP A 168 5.64 17.32 -11.91
N MET A 169 5.52 16.27 -11.11
CA MET A 169 5.19 16.41 -9.68
C MET A 169 6.31 17.12 -8.90
N LYS A 170 7.56 16.87 -9.27
CA LYS A 170 8.74 17.54 -8.69
C LYS A 170 8.67 19.05 -8.87
N GLU A 171 8.26 19.51 -10.05
CA GLU A 171 8.12 20.92 -10.38
C GLU A 171 6.89 21.55 -9.72
N VAL A 172 5.72 20.91 -9.88
CA VAL A 172 4.44 21.43 -9.40
C VAL A 172 4.36 21.53 -7.88
N CYS A 173 4.93 20.54 -7.18
CA CYS A 173 4.94 20.53 -5.71
C CYS A 173 6.20 21.16 -5.09
N GLY A 174 7.15 21.66 -5.90
CA GLY A 174 8.40 22.24 -5.40
C GLY A 174 9.22 21.28 -4.54
N LEU A 175 9.28 20.00 -4.96
CA LEU A 175 10.00 18.95 -4.22
C LEU A 175 11.52 19.11 -4.36
N ASP A 176 12.29 18.33 -3.60
CA ASP A 176 13.74 18.41 -3.60
C ASP A 176 14.33 18.25 -5.02
N PRO A 177 14.92 19.29 -5.61
CA PRO A 177 15.46 19.26 -6.96
C PRO A 177 16.67 18.32 -7.11
N LYS A 178 17.29 17.90 -6.01
CA LYS A 178 18.43 16.97 -6.02
C LYS A 178 18.02 15.54 -6.31
N GLN A 179 16.76 15.18 -6.05
CA GLN A 179 16.24 13.87 -6.44
C GLN A 179 16.16 13.77 -7.97
N ALA A 180 16.53 12.62 -8.51
CA ALA A 180 16.50 12.40 -9.95
C ALA A 180 15.08 12.57 -10.53
N ASN A 181 14.08 12.07 -9.84
CA ASN A 181 12.68 12.13 -10.22
C ASN A 181 11.77 11.82 -9.01
N TYR A 182 10.46 11.90 -9.22
CA TYR A 182 9.46 11.34 -8.32
C TYR A 182 8.46 10.54 -9.15
N GLY A 183 8.47 9.23 -8.99
CA GLY A 183 7.53 8.34 -9.68
C GLY A 183 6.27 8.13 -8.85
N TRP A 184 6.43 7.90 -7.56
CA TRP A 184 5.37 7.72 -6.58
C TRP A 184 5.11 9.02 -5.85
N CYS A 185 3.87 9.51 -5.91
CA CYS A 185 3.53 10.82 -5.40
C CYS A 185 2.18 10.79 -4.68
N PHE A 186 2.06 11.55 -3.60
CA PHE A 186 0.85 11.60 -2.77
C PHE A 186 0.36 10.21 -2.36
N ASP A 187 1.30 9.31 -2.14
CA ASP A 187 0.98 7.93 -1.84
C ASP A 187 0.11 7.87 -0.59
N CYS A 188 -1.11 7.35 -0.74
CA CYS A 188 -2.11 7.19 0.30
C CYS A 188 -2.37 5.70 0.52
N VAL A 189 -1.50 5.13 1.34
CA VAL A 189 -1.59 3.75 1.83
C VAL A 189 -1.72 3.83 3.33
N PRO A 190 -2.92 3.75 3.91
CA PRO A 190 -3.14 3.98 5.34
C PRO A 190 -2.26 3.13 6.26
N GLU A 191 -1.85 1.94 5.80
CA GLU A 191 -0.93 1.09 6.52
C GLU A 191 0.47 1.70 6.67
N GLU A 192 0.87 2.59 5.78
CA GLU A 192 2.22 3.16 5.73
C GLU A 192 2.27 4.63 6.13
N ASN A 193 1.23 5.40 5.79
CA ASN A 193 1.16 6.83 6.07
C ASN A 193 0.94 7.15 7.54
N SER A 194 1.10 8.42 7.85
CA SER A 194 0.80 9.02 9.15
C SER A 194 -0.33 10.05 9.09
N LEU A 195 -0.76 10.46 10.27
CA LEU A 195 -1.64 11.59 10.52
C LEU A 195 -0.96 12.55 11.47
N PHE A 196 -1.18 13.86 11.28
CA PHE A 196 -0.86 14.85 12.28
C PHE A 196 -2.09 15.18 13.11
N LEU A 197 -1.95 15.03 14.43
CA LEU A 197 -2.89 15.55 15.42
C LEU A 197 -2.29 16.80 16.03
N GLN A 198 -3.00 17.90 15.95
CA GLN A 198 -2.60 19.12 16.66
C GLN A 198 -3.13 19.08 18.07
N VAL A 199 -2.23 19.11 19.03
CA VAL A 199 -2.53 19.20 20.47
C VAL A 199 -1.93 20.48 20.99
N GLU A 200 -2.76 21.45 21.32
CA GLU A 200 -2.34 22.83 21.62
C GLU A 200 -1.52 23.43 20.45
N SER A 201 -0.25 23.75 20.67
CA SER A 201 0.69 24.29 19.68
C SER A 201 1.54 23.20 18.99
N GLU A 202 1.48 21.96 19.46
CA GLU A 202 2.33 20.88 18.99
C GLU A 202 1.64 19.98 17.96
N LEU A 203 2.40 19.56 16.95
CA LEU A 203 2.00 18.51 16.03
C LEU A 203 2.51 17.17 16.56
N PHE A 204 1.61 16.23 16.72
CA PHE A 204 1.85 14.88 17.15
C PHE A 204 1.61 13.93 15.98
N GLU A 205 2.61 13.15 15.58
CA GLU A 205 2.53 12.25 14.44
C GLU A 205 2.21 10.82 14.89
N ILE A 206 1.23 10.21 14.24
CA ILE A 206 0.80 8.85 14.51
C ILE A 206 0.60 8.07 13.19
N PRO A 207 0.70 6.74 13.21
CA PRO A 207 0.28 5.93 12.08
C PRO A 207 -1.19 6.17 11.70
N ALA A 208 -1.50 6.29 10.42
CA ALA A 208 -2.89 6.43 9.99
C ALA A 208 -3.74 5.20 10.35
N ASN A 209 -3.13 4.03 10.45
CA ASN A 209 -3.79 2.81 10.92
C ASN A 209 -4.36 2.89 12.34
N ASP A 210 -3.82 3.74 13.21
CA ASP A 210 -4.38 3.92 14.55
C ASP A 210 -5.82 4.45 14.48
N LEU A 211 -6.11 5.32 13.49
CA LEU A 211 -7.47 5.77 13.22
C LEU A 211 -8.36 4.62 12.73
N VAL A 212 -7.87 3.82 11.79
CA VAL A 212 -8.61 2.67 11.27
C VAL A 212 -8.91 1.68 12.39
N PHE A 213 -7.95 1.35 13.25
CA PHE A 213 -8.11 0.39 14.33
C PHE A 213 -9.06 0.89 15.44
N TYR A 214 -8.99 2.17 15.78
CA TYR A 214 -9.79 2.71 16.89
C TYR A 214 -11.18 3.19 16.47
N GLN A 215 -11.36 3.63 15.25
CA GLN A 215 -12.60 4.21 14.74
C GLN A 215 -13.11 3.49 13.49
N THR A 216 -12.92 2.19 13.40
CA THR A 216 -13.24 1.34 12.24
C THR A 216 -14.66 1.62 11.73
N HIS A 217 -15.65 1.47 12.57
CA HIS A 217 -17.06 1.67 12.20
C HIS A 217 -17.37 3.10 11.73
N ALA A 218 -16.86 4.08 12.46
CA ALA A 218 -17.11 5.49 12.14
C ALA A 218 -16.43 5.94 10.85
N LEU A 219 -15.26 5.36 10.54
CA LEU A 219 -14.47 5.67 9.36
C LEU A 219 -14.93 4.91 8.11
N LEU A 220 -15.10 3.59 8.23
CA LEU A 220 -15.36 2.71 7.10
C LEU A 220 -16.85 2.56 6.78
N GLY A 221 -17.72 2.68 7.79
CA GLY A 221 -19.14 2.35 7.71
C GLY A 221 -19.39 0.84 7.76
N GLY A 222 -20.62 0.47 8.12
CA GLY A 222 -20.99 -0.91 8.38
C GLY A 222 -20.68 -1.91 7.24
N PRO A 223 -21.01 -1.61 5.97
CA PRO A 223 -20.75 -2.54 4.86
C PRO A 223 -19.27 -2.84 4.66
N VAL A 224 -18.41 -1.83 4.72
CA VAL A 224 -16.96 -1.98 4.51
C VAL A 224 -16.33 -2.70 5.69
N GLU A 225 -16.65 -2.30 6.93
CA GLU A 225 -16.21 -2.98 8.14
C GLU A 225 -16.60 -4.46 8.15
N SER A 226 -17.85 -4.79 7.74
CA SER A 226 -18.32 -6.18 7.70
C SER A 226 -17.54 -7.05 6.71
N ARG A 227 -17.03 -6.47 5.64
CA ARG A 227 -16.28 -7.20 4.62
C ARG A 227 -14.78 -7.26 4.90
N PHE A 228 -14.19 -6.16 5.35
CA PHE A 228 -12.74 -5.98 5.47
C PHE A 228 -12.23 -5.90 6.90
N GLY A 229 -13.13 -5.88 7.90
CA GLY A 229 -12.74 -5.73 9.30
C GLY A 229 -12.05 -4.40 9.54
N GLN A 230 -10.85 -4.44 10.14
CA GLN A 230 -10.03 -3.28 10.45
C GLN A 230 -8.96 -3.00 9.37
N ASP A 231 -9.17 -3.46 8.15
CA ASP A 231 -8.32 -3.14 7.00
C ASP A 231 -8.97 -2.00 6.20
N PHE A 232 -8.20 -1.01 5.82
CA PHE A 232 -8.66 0.05 4.92
C PHE A 232 -8.48 -0.44 3.48
N PRO A 233 -9.57 -0.70 2.72
CA PRO A 233 -9.46 -1.49 1.49
C PRO A 233 -9.05 -0.70 0.26
N ILE A 234 -8.95 0.63 0.35
CA ILE A 234 -8.65 1.51 -0.78
C ILE A 234 -7.28 2.13 -0.57
N ARG A 235 -6.46 2.12 -1.59
CA ARG A 235 -5.28 2.98 -1.70
C ARG A 235 -5.36 3.79 -2.99
N PHE A 236 -4.69 4.92 -3.01
CA PHE A 236 -4.41 5.64 -4.24
C PHE A 236 -3.02 6.27 -4.18
N ASP A 237 -2.47 6.50 -5.33
CA ASP A 237 -1.23 7.22 -5.52
C ASP A 237 -1.22 7.91 -6.88
N PHE A 238 -0.36 8.90 -7.01
CA PHE A 238 -0.11 9.55 -8.28
C PHE A 238 1.15 8.97 -8.89
N LEU A 239 1.03 8.48 -10.13
CA LEU A 239 2.14 7.96 -10.89
C LEU A 239 2.56 9.00 -11.91
N ASP A 240 3.73 9.59 -11.72
CA ASP A 240 4.28 10.58 -12.62
C ASP A 240 5.24 9.94 -13.61
N THR A 241 4.86 9.89 -14.88
CA THR A 241 5.69 9.45 -16.00
C THR A 241 6.00 10.56 -17.01
N MET A 242 5.64 11.82 -16.69
CA MET A 242 5.89 12.97 -17.55
C MET A 242 7.39 13.32 -17.58
N GLY A 243 8.00 13.23 -18.75
CA GLY A 243 9.45 13.30 -18.89
C GLY A 243 10.18 12.10 -18.29
N GLY A 244 9.45 11.01 -18.00
CA GLY A 244 9.95 9.74 -17.47
C GLY A 244 9.82 8.59 -18.48
N GLY A 245 9.54 7.40 -17.97
CA GLY A 245 9.41 6.17 -18.79
C GLY A 245 8.14 5.39 -18.51
N ASN A 246 7.93 4.31 -19.27
CA ASN A 246 6.81 3.39 -19.00
C ASN A 246 6.96 2.72 -17.63
N LEU A 247 5.86 2.48 -16.93
CA LEU A 247 5.85 1.54 -15.80
C LEU A 247 6.26 0.14 -16.26
N SER A 248 6.55 -0.73 -15.31
CA SER A 248 6.74 -2.15 -15.62
C SER A 248 5.47 -2.73 -16.22
N LEU A 249 5.57 -3.50 -17.30
CA LEU A 249 4.46 -4.30 -17.79
C LEU A 249 4.17 -5.37 -16.74
N GLN A 250 2.95 -5.43 -16.23
CA GLN A 250 2.62 -6.16 -15.02
C GLN A 250 1.21 -6.77 -15.05
N VAL A 251 0.96 -7.63 -14.08
CA VAL A 251 -0.37 -8.21 -13.83
C VAL A 251 -0.54 -8.45 -12.32
N HIS A 252 -1.76 -8.24 -11.81
CA HIS A 252 -2.10 -8.55 -10.42
C HIS A 252 -2.74 -9.93 -10.30
N PRO A 253 -2.52 -10.65 -9.17
CA PRO A 253 -3.07 -11.98 -8.97
C PRO A 253 -4.59 -11.97 -8.91
N THR A 254 -5.21 -13.05 -9.38
CA THR A 254 -6.64 -13.29 -9.11
C THR A 254 -6.89 -13.50 -7.62
N THR A 255 -8.12 -13.25 -7.15
CA THR A 255 -8.52 -13.46 -5.75
C THR A 255 -8.26 -14.90 -5.28
N GLN A 256 -8.47 -15.87 -6.17
CA GLN A 256 -8.19 -17.28 -5.85
C GLN A 256 -6.69 -17.52 -5.66
N TYR A 257 -5.86 -17.00 -6.59
CA TYR A 257 -4.42 -17.22 -6.56
C TYR A 257 -3.76 -16.57 -5.34
N ILE A 258 -4.13 -15.31 -5.03
CA ILE A 258 -3.54 -14.58 -3.89
C ILE A 258 -3.91 -15.25 -2.56
N ARG A 259 -5.13 -15.80 -2.45
CA ARG A 259 -5.56 -16.53 -1.27
C ARG A 259 -4.80 -17.84 -1.09
N ASP A 260 -4.70 -18.63 -2.13
CA ASP A 260 -4.13 -19.98 -2.03
C ASP A 260 -2.60 -19.93 -1.92
N THR A 261 -1.96 -18.93 -2.56
CA THR A 261 -0.49 -18.83 -2.63
C THR A 261 0.10 -17.98 -1.49
N PHE A 262 -0.61 -16.95 -1.04
CA PHE A 262 -0.07 -15.96 -0.10
C PHE A 262 -0.91 -15.75 1.17
N GLY A 263 -2.10 -16.39 1.26
CA GLY A 263 -2.97 -16.28 2.43
C GLY A 263 -3.66 -14.92 2.57
N ILE A 264 -3.83 -14.17 1.49
CA ILE A 264 -4.49 -12.85 1.48
C ILE A 264 -5.90 -13.00 0.94
N TYR A 265 -6.88 -12.30 1.53
CA TYR A 265 -8.30 -12.54 1.29
C TYR A 265 -8.92 -11.76 0.14
N TYR A 266 -8.27 -10.71 -0.34
CA TYR A 266 -8.68 -9.91 -1.50
C TYR A 266 -7.44 -9.45 -2.27
N THR A 267 -7.64 -9.07 -3.52
CA THR A 267 -6.55 -8.77 -4.45
C THR A 267 -6.51 -7.30 -4.81
N GLN A 268 -5.46 -6.88 -5.50
CA GLN A 268 -5.34 -5.56 -6.08
C GLN A 268 -6.11 -5.51 -7.40
N ASP A 269 -7.36 -5.06 -7.33
CA ASP A 269 -8.06 -4.50 -8.47
C ASP A 269 -7.73 -3.01 -8.51
N GLU A 270 -7.51 -2.46 -9.69
CA GLU A 270 -7.11 -1.05 -9.81
C GLU A 270 -7.73 -0.36 -11.01
N SER A 271 -7.53 0.93 -11.11
CA SER A 271 -7.86 1.74 -12.27
C SER A 271 -6.92 2.93 -12.41
N TYR A 272 -6.75 3.41 -13.64
CA TYR A 272 -5.98 4.60 -13.95
C TYR A 272 -6.91 5.73 -14.40
N TYR A 273 -6.95 6.80 -13.64
CA TYR A 273 -7.54 8.05 -14.08
C TYR A 273 -6.46 9.04 -14.51
N LEU A 274 -6.51 9.53 -15.74
CA LEU A 274 -5.51 10.44 -16.29
C LEU A 274 -5.79 11.87 -15.82
N LEU A 275 -4.98 12.35 -14.86
CA LEU A 275 -5.06 13.75 -14.38
C LEU A 275 -4.50 14.73 -15.42
N ASP A 276 -3.45 14.30 -16.12
CA ASP A 276 -2.87 15.02 -17.27
C ASP A 276 -2.11 14.05 -18.18
N ALA A 277 -1.85 14.46 -19.42
CA ALA A 277 -1.14 13.63 -20.39
C ALA A 277 -0.46 14.49 -21.45
N GLU A 278 0.79 14.17 -21.78
CA GLU A 278 1.53 14.74 -22.89
C GLU A 278 0.99 14.22 -24.24
N GLU A 279 1.33 14.91 -25.32
CA GLU A 279 1.02 14.41 -26.66
C GLU A 279 1.75 13.07 -26.92
N GLY A 280 1.01 12.05 -27.33
CA GLY A 280 1.54 10.70 -27.54
C GLY A 280 1.57 9.80 -26.30
N ALA A 281 1.10 10.26 -25.15
CA ALA A 281 0.96 9.42 -23.97
C ALA A 281 0.05 8.22 -24.23
N THR A 282 0.33 7.11 -23.56
CA THR A 282 -0.39 5.85 -23.79
C THR A 282 -0.55 5.05 -22.50
N VAL A 283 -1.53 4.12 -22.52
CA VAL A 283 -1.69 3.06 -21.52
C VAL A 283 -1.66 1.72 -22.25
N TYR A 284 -0.85 0.80 -21.73
CA TYR A 284 -0.87 -0.58 -22.15
C TYR A 284 -1.96 -1.31 -21.35
N LEU A 285 -2.92 -1.94 -22.02
CA LEU A 285 -4.04 -2.61 -21.33
C LEU A 285 -4.62 -3.74 -22.18
N GLY A 286 -4.60 -4.94 -21.59
CA GLY A 286 -5.11 -6.16 -22.19
C GLY A 286 -4.31 -6.65 -23.38
N LEU A 287 -4.59 -7.87 -23.78
CA LEU A 287 -3.86 -8.56 -24.83
C LEU A 287 -4.39 -8.21 -26.22
N LYS A 288 -3.55 -8.27 -27.23
CA LYS A 288 -4.00 -8.18 -28.61
C LYS A 288 -4.82 -9.40 -28.99
N THR A 289 -5.78 -9.20 -29.88
CA THR A 289 -6.59 -10.27 -30.43
C THR A 289 -5.70 -11.32 -31.09
N GLY A 290 -5.87 -12.60 -30.68
CA GLY A 290 -5.09 -13.71 -31.21
C GLY A 290 -3.72 -13.93 -30.57
N THR A 291 -3.40 -13.24 -29.48
CA THR A 291 -2.19 -13.52 -28.70
C THR A 291 -2.18 -14.97 -28.23
N ASP A 292 -1.15 -15.72 -28.62
CA ASP A 292 -0.92 -17.09 -28.15
C ASP A 292 -0.23 -17.07 -26.77
N PRO A 293 -0.83 -17.70 -25.73
CA PRO A 293 -0.25 -17.74 -24.39
C PRO A 293 1.15 -18.34 -24.34
N THR A 294 1.35 -19.44 -25.04
CA THR A 294 2.62 -20.18 -25.01
C THR A 294 3.73 -19.35 -25.66
N GLU A 295 3.43 -18.71 -26.79
CA GLU A 295 4.37 -17.84 -27.50
C GLU A 295 4.75 -16.62 -26.66
N MET A 296 3.78 -15.94 -26.04
CA MET A 296 4.03 -14.77 -25.19
C MET A 296 4.90 -15.12 -23.98
N ILE A 297 4.58 -16.20 -23.25
CA ILE A 297 5.36 -16.61 -22.09
C ILE A 297 6.77 -17.05 -22.50
N ALA A 298 6.93 -17.76 -23.62
CA ALA A 298 8.25 -18.12 -24.15
C ALA A 298 9.08 -16.87 -24.53
N ALA A 299 8.45 -15.84 -25.10
CA ALA A 299 9.11 -14.59 -25.44
C ALA A 299 9.55 -13.81 -24.19
N LEU A 300 8.70 -13.75 -23.13
CA LEU A 300 9.05 -13.14 -21.86
C LEU A 300 10.24 -13.86 -21.18
N ASN A 301 10.22 -15.18 -21.11
CA ASN A 301 11.32 -15.97 -20.54
C ASN A 301 12.62 -15.75 -21.32
N ARG A 302 12.58 -15.75 -22.67
CA ARG A 302 13.75 -15.46 -23.49
C ARG A 302 14.30 -14.07 -23.19
N ALA A 303 13.45 -13.05 -23.12
CA ALA A 303 13.87 -11.70 -22.79
C ALA A 303 14.57 -11.64 -21.42
N GLN A 304 14.05 -12.36 -20.43
CA GLN A 304 14.67 -12.45 -19.11
C GLN A 304 16.02 -13.17 -19.11
N GLU A 305 16.12 -14.28 -19.86
CA GLU A 305 17.32 -15.11 -19.89
C GLU A 305 18.46 -14.51 -20.73
N THR A 306 18.11 -13.89 -21.87
CA THR A 306 19.10 -13.41 -22.84
C THR A 306 19.37 -11.91 -22.74
N GLY A 307 18.48 -11.14 -22.10
CA GLY A 307 18.50 -9.68 -22.11
C GLY A 307 18.01 -9.05 -23.42
N GLU A 308 17.52 -9.85 -24.38
CA GLU A 308 16.87 -9.33 -25.58
C GLU A 308 15.58 -8.58 -25.23
N PRO A 309 15.26 -7.48 -25.91
CA PRO A 309 14.02 -6.75 -25.64
C PRO A 309 12.77 -7.61 -25.91
N PHE A 310 11.81 -7.59 -24.97
CA PHE A 310 10.48 -8.14 -25.22
C PHE A 310 9.66 -7.16 -26.06
N GLU A 311 9.13 -7.63 -27.19
CA GLU A 311 8.30 -6.83 -28.10
C GLU A 311 6.87 -6.72 -27.54
N ALA A 312 6.69 -5.88 -26.50
CA ALA A 312 5.42 -5.76 -25.80
C ALA A 312 4.23 -5.46 -26.73
N GLU A 313 4.43 -4.60 -27.72
CA GLU A 313 3.37 -4.21 -28.67
C GLU A 313 2.97 -5.33 -29.65
N LYS A 314 3.69 -6.43 -29.70
CA LYS A 314 3.25 -7.64 -30.41
C LYS A 314 2.09 -8.31 -29.68
N TYR A 315 2.07 -8.29 -28.35
CA TYR A 315 1.17 -9.08 -27.51
C TYR A 315 0.16 -8.25 -26.75
N VAL A 316 0.48 -6.99 -26.42
CA VAL A 316 -0.32 -6.13 -25.56
C VAL A 316 -0.83 -4.92 -26.35
N ASN A 317 -2.09 -4.56 -26.12
CA ASN A 317 -2.66 -3.36 -26.73
C ASN A 317 -2.05 -2.10 -26.11
N ARG A 318 -1.83 -1.10 -26.94
CA ARG A 318 -1.40 0.22 -26.57
C ARG A 318 -2.49 1.23 -26.94
N TRP A 319 -3.11 1.83 -25.92
CA TRP A 319 -4.20 2.77 -26.08
C TRP A 319 -3.69 4.20 -25.95
N PRO A 320 -4.14 5.15 -26.80
CA PRO A 320 -3.90 6.56 -26.56
C PRO A 320 -4.47 6.97 -25.20
N ALA A 321 -3.72 7.79 -24.47
CA ALA A 321 -4.12 8.29 -23.16
C ALA A 321 -4.24 9.82 -23.22
N ARG A 322 -5.35 10.34 -22.72
CA ARG A 322 -5.65 11.77 -22.67
C ARG A 322 -6.13 12.17 -21.30
N LYS A 323 -5.95 13.41 -20.93
CA LYS A 323 -6.54 13.96 -19.72
C LYS A 323 -8.02 13.58 -19.59
N HIS A 324 -8.40 13.10 -18.42
CA HIS A 324 -9.74 12.62 -18.06
C HIS A 324 -10.15 11.25 -18.63
N ASP A 325 -9.28 10.57 -19.36
CA ASP A 325 -9.51 9.15 -19.65
C ASP A 325 -9.45 8.31 -18.37
N HIS A 326 -10.20 7.20 -18.35
CA HIS A 326 -10.21 6.25 -17.26
C HIS A 326 -10.12 4.81 -17.79
N PHE A 327 -9.23 4.04 -17.23
CA PHE A 327 -8.97 2.64 -17.60
C PHE A 327 -9.17 1.75 -16.39
N LEU A 328 -10.13 0.83 -16.44
CA LEU A 328 -10.34 -0.20 -15.43
C LEU A 328 -9.33 -1.34 -15.63
N ILE A 329 -8.77 -1.81 -14.54
CA ILE A 329 -7.71 -2.82 -14.52
C ILE A 329 -8.06 -3.89 -13.48
N PRO A 330 -9.12 -4.71 -13.74
CA PRO A 330 -9.42 -5.82 -12.85
C PRO A 330 -8.28 -6.83 -12.84
N ASN A 331 -8.08 -7.48 -11.69
CA ASN A 331 -7.02 -8.47 -11.48
C ASN A 331 -6.88 -9.44 -12.65
N GLY A 332 -5.66 -9.86 -12.95
CA GLY A 332 -5.37 -10.73 -14.12
C GLY A 332 -5.29 -10.00 -15.46
N THR A 333 -5.45 -8.69 -15.52
CA THR A 333 -5.30 -7.90 -16.76
C THR A 333 -3.87 -7.44 -16.91
N VAL A 334 -3.22 -7.77 -18.02
CA VAL A 334 -1.87 -7.28 -18.35
C VAL A 334 -1.95 -5.78 -18.66
N HIS A 335 -1.12 -4.96 -17.99
CA HIS A 335 -1.19 -3.51 -18.11
C HIS A 335 0.10 -2.80 -17.71
N CYS A 336 0.22 -1.55 -18.09
CA CYS A 336 1.05 -0.52 -17.44
C CYS A 336 0.73 0.88 -18.00
N SER A 337 1.03 1.93 -17.23
CA SER A 337 1.08 3.28 -17.78
C SER A 337 2.30 3.46 -18.66
N GLY A 338 2.12 4.07 -19.82
CA GLY A 338 3.22 4.52 -20.68
C GLY A 338 3.84 5.84 -20.18
N ALA A 339 4.90 6.27 -20.85
CA ALA A 339 5.52 7.55 -20.59
C ALA A 339 4.58 8.72 -20.92
N GLY A 340 4.80 9.90 -20.30
CA GLY A 340 4.10 11.13 -20.60
C GLY A 340 2.72 11.24 -19.92
N ALA A 341 2.45 10.52 -18.85
CA ALA A 341 1.16 10.56 -18.16
C ALA A 341 1.31 10.96 -16.69
N MET A 342 0.32 11.71 -16.19
CA MET A 342 0.08 11.91 -14.77
C MET A 342 -1.16 11.11 -14.38
N VAL A 343 -0.95 9.99 -13.73
CA VAL A 343 -2.00 9.03 -13.41
C VAL A 343 -2.41 9.16 -11.94
N LEU A 344 -3.70 9.19 -11.67
CA LEU A 344 -4.25 8.82 -10.38
C LEU A 344 -4.56 7.32 -10.44
N GLU A 345 -3.74 6.52 -9.81
CA GLU A 345 -4.03 5.10 -9.58
C GLU A 345 -4.95 4.95 -8.37
N ILE A 346 -6.05 4.27 -8.58
CA ILE A 346 -7.01 3.94 -7.52
C ILE A 346 -7.05 2.42 -7.45
N SER A 347 -6.71 1.86 -6.30
CA SER A 347 -6.55 0.42 -6.19
C SER A 347 -7.00 -0.13 -4.84
N ALA A 348 -7.18 -1.46 -4.79
CA ALA A 348 -7.36 -2.20 -3.55
C ALA A 348 -6.01 -2.40 -2.85
N THR A 349 -6.05 -2.47 -1.52
CA THR A 349 -4.87 -2.34 -0.66
C THR A 349 -3.78 -3.41 -0.77
N PRO A 350 -3.94 -4.68 -1.14
CA PRO A 350 -2.77 -5.57 -1.22
C PRO A 350 -1.78 -5.20 -2.34
N SER A 351 -1.12 -4.05 -2.19
CA SER A 351 -0.33 -3.36 -3.25
C SER A 351 0.98 -4.02 -3.65
N ILE A 352 1.54 -4.92 -2.82
CA ILE A 352 2.82 -5.56 -3.14
C ILE A 352 2.72 -6.64 -4.20
N PHE A 353 1.51 -7.13 -4.50
CA PHE A 353 1.29 -8.24 -5.42
C PHE A 353 1.25 -7.79 -6.87
N THR A 354 2.30 -7.09 -7.28
CA THR A 354 2.54 -6.68 -8.66
C THR A 354 3.50 -7.67 -9.32
N PHE A 355 2.98 -8.56 -10.16
CA PHE A 355 3.80 -9.51 -10.91
C PHE A 355 4.30 -8.86 -12.18
N LYS A 356 5.57 -8.40 -12.14
CA LYS A 356 6.21 -7.80 -13.32
C LYS A 356 6.52 -8.86 -14.35
N LEU A 357 6.04 -8.63 -15.57
CA LEU A 357 6.28 -9.47 -16.74
C LEU A 357 7.49 -8.96 -17.53
N TRP A 358 7.61 -7.64 -17.66
CA TRP A 358 8.70 -6.98 -18.39
C TRP A 358 8.96 -5.59 -17.81
N ASP A 359 10.21 -5.20 -17.74
CA ASP A 359 10.59 -3.87 -17.21
C ASP A 359 11.50 -3.08 -18.16
N TRP A 360 11.26 -3.23 -19.45
CA TRP A 360 11.90 -2.44 -20.53
C TRP A 360 13.43 -2.53 -20.52
N GLY A 361 14.02 -3.61 -19.97
CA GLY A 361 15.46 -3.79 -19.83
C GLY A 361 16.13 -2.83 -18.83
N ARG A 362 15.36 -2.15 -17.98
CA ARG A 362 15.89 -1.18 -17.01
C ARG A 362 16.51 -1.85 -15.78
N LEU A 363 17.51 -1.17 -15.24
CA LEU A 363 18.01 -1.45 -13.89
C LEU A 363 17.16 -0.73 -12.84
N GLY A 364 17.19 -1.24 -11.62
CA GLY A 364 16.67 -0.55 -10.45
C GLY A 364 17.50 0.67 -10.09
N LEU A 365 17.02 1.50 -9.16
CA LEU A 365 17.77 2.64 -8.63
C LEU A 365 19.08 2.21 -7.94
N ASP A 366 19.16 0.95 -7.54
CA ASP A 366 20.35 0.29 -6.97
C ASP A 366 21.35 -0.21 -8.04
N GLY A 367 21.09 0.02 -9.34
CA GLY A 367 21.90 -0.43 -10.46
C GLY A 367 21.80 -1.94 -10.75
N ARG A 368 20.85 -2.68 -10.13
CA ARG A 368 20.66 -4.12 -10.32
C ARG A 368 19.45 -4.40 -11.21
N PRO A 369 19.41 -5.57 -11.91
CA PRO A 369 18.21 -6.01 -12.62
C PRO A 369 17.00 -6.06 -11.66
N ARG A 370 15.87 -5.48 -12.10
CA ARG A 370 14.64 -5.49 -11.32
C ARG A 370 14.04 -6.90 -11.28
N PRO A 371 13.37 -7.27 -10.17
CA PRO A 371 12.69 -8.56 -10.07
C PRO A 371 11.61 -8.68 -11.15
N ILE A 372 11.60 -9.82 -11.86
CA ILE A 372 10.59 -10.20 -12.84
C ILE A 372 9.90 -11.46 -12.29
N ASN A 373 8.59 -11.53 -12.40
CA ASN A 373 7.75 -12.54 -11.76
C ASN A 373 6.91 -13.32 -12.78
N ILE A 374 7.51 -13.70 -13.93
CA ILE A 374 6.80 -14.40 -15.02
C ILE A 374 6.15 -15.68 -14.50
N GLY A 375 6.83 -16.42 -13.61
CA GLY A 375 6.29 -17.64 -13.02
C GLY A 375 4.93 -17.41 -12.33
N HIS A 376 4.81 -16.40 -11.47
CA HIS A 376 3.53 -16.02 -10.86
C HIS A 376 2.57 -15.41 -11.90
N GLY A 377 3.06 -14.50 -12.75
CA GLY A 377 2.24 -13.79 -13.71
C GLY A 377 1.53 -14.72 -14.69
N SER A 378 2.23 -15.75 -15.20
CA SER A 378 1.66 -16.72 -16.15
C SER A 378 0.44 -17.48 -15.61
N HIS A 379 0.33 -17.66 -14.31
CA HIS A 379 -0.79 -18.35 -13.66
C HIS A 379 -2.02 -17.47 -13.48
N VAL A 380 -1.90 -16.15 -13.61
CA VAL A 380 -2.97 -15.22 -13.27
C VAL A 380 -3.48 -14.40 -14.45
N ILE A 381 -2.74 -14.37 -15.58
CA ILE A 381 -3.19 -13.68 -16.79
C ILE A 381 -4.53 -14.22 -17.25
N GLN A 382 -5.50 -13.35 -17.46
CA GLN A 382 -6.80 -13.66 -18.06
C GLN A 382 -6.69 -13.47 -19.56
N TRP A 383 -6.45 -14.57 -20.27
CA TRP A 383 -6.09 -14.58 -21.71
C TRP A 383 -7.23 -14.14 -22.64
N GLU A 384 -8.47 -14.18 -22.17
CA GLU A 384 -9.66 -13.70 -22.87
C GLU A 384 -9.78 -12.17 -22.87
N ARG A 385 -9.03 -11.46 -22.02
CA ARG A 385 -9.06 -9.98 -21.97
C ARG A 385 -8.26 -9.37 -23.12
N GLN A 386 -8.78 -9.60 -24.32
CA GLN A 386 -8.19 -9.12 -25.56
C GLN A 386 -8.81 -7.80 -26.01
N THR A 387 -8.41 -7.31 -27.20
CA THR A 387 -8.73 -5.97 -27.72
C THR A 387 -10.20 -5.59 -27.60
N ASP A 388 -11.11 -6.47 -28.00
CA ASP A 388 -12.54 -6.16 -27.98
C ASP A 388 -13.14 -6.16 -26.56
N PHE A 389 -12.60 -6.98 -25.67
CA PHE A 389 -12.99 -6.97 -24.27
C PHE A 389 -12.59 -5.64 -23.62
N VAL A 390 -11.33 -5.20 -23.80
CA VAL A 390 -10.84 -3.93 -23.26
C VAL A 390 -11.68 -2.77 -23.78
N ARG A 391 -11.95 -2.72 -25.08
CA ARG A 391 -12.73 -1.64 -25.67
C ARG A 391 -14.14 -1.57 -25.12
N ARG A 392 -14.78 -2.71 -24.87
CA ARG A 392 -16.17 -2.78 -24.41
C ARG A 392 -16.35 -2.66 -22.90
N HIS A 393 -15.33 -2.98 -22.11
CA HIS A 393 -15.49 -3.16 -20.66
C HIS A 393 -14.51 -2.35 -19.81
N LEU A 394 -13.35 -1.97 -20.33
CA LEU A 394 -12.30 -1.42 -19.47
C LEU A 394 -11.89 0.03 -19.81
N ALA A 395 -12.01 0.45 -21.07
CA ALA A 395 -11.53 1.76 -21.49
C ALA A 395 -12.67 2.79 -21.59
N ASN A 396 -12.61 3.85 -20.82
CA ASN A 396 -13.47 5.02 -20.90
C ASN A 396 -14.99 4.73 -20.78
N HIS A 397 -15.37 3.83 -19.85
CA HIS A 397 -16.77 3.58 -19.54
C HIS A 397 -17.30 4.64 -18.57
N VAL A 398 -17.87 5.71 -19.14
CA VAL A 398 -18.42 6.84 -18.37
C VAL A 398 -19.95 6.79 -18.42
N GLU A 399 -20.56 6.74 -17.24
CA GLU A 399 -22.02 6.74 -17.09
C GLU A 399 -22.48 7.98 -16.32
N PRO A 400 -23.51 8.70 -16.80
CA PRO A 400 -24.09 9.79 -16.03
C PRO A 400 -24.81 9.25 -14.79
N VAL A 401 -24.58 9.89 -13.64
CA VAL A 401 -25.22 9.52 -12.36
C VAL A 401 -26.30 10.53 -12.00
N ALA A 402 -25.94 11.82 -12.03
CA ALA A 402 -26.85 12.92 -11.72
C ALA A 402 -26.36 14.23 -12.34
N GLU A 403 -27.28 15.18 -12.50
CA GLU A 403 -26.97 16.52 -12.98
C GLU A 403 -27.88 17.56 -12.33
N GLY A 404 -27.45 18.82 -12.37
CA GLY A 404 -28.23 19.96 -11.91
C GLY A 404 -27.64 21.26 -12.45
N GLU A 405 -28.18 22.39 -12.00
CA GLU A 405 -27.70 23.68 -12.46
C GLU A 405 -26.23 23.90 -12.11
N GLY A 406 -25.36 23.96 -13.12
CA GLY A 406 -23.94 24.21 -13.00
C GLY A 406 -23.12 23.00 -12.46
N TRP A 407 -23.68 21.78 -12.45
CA TRP A 407 -22.92 20.58 -12.08
C TRP A 407 -23.45 19.31 -12.75
N ARG A 408 -22.58 18.35 -12.90
CA ARG A 408 -22.91 16.96 -13.25
C ARG A 408 -21.99 15.99 -12.52
N GLU A 409 -22.51 14.82 -12.21
CA GLU A 409 -21.80 13.67 -11.63
C GLU A 409 -21.78 12.53 -12.61
N GLU A 410 -20.62 11.93 -12.79
CA GLU A 410 -20.40 10.80 -13.68
C GLU A 410 -19.70 9.67 -12.90
N ARG A 411 -20.11 8.44 -13.15
CA ARG A 411 -19.36 7.25 -12.75
C ARG A 411 -18.36 6.96 -13.86
N THR A 412 -17.08 6.88 -13.52
CA THR A 412 -16.00 6.61 -14.48
C THR A 412 -15.41 5.23 -14.32
N GLY A 413 -15.59 4.60 -13.17
CA GLY A 413 -15.06 3.27 -12.90
C GLY A 413 -15.93 2.50 -11.90
N LEU A 414 -16.42 1.35 -12.35
CA LEU A 414 -16.92 0.25 -11.56
C LEU A 414 -16.95 -0.97 -12.47
N HIS A 415 -16.10 -1.95 -12.17
CA HIS A 415 -16.14 -3.24 -12.84
C HIS A 415 -16.89 -4.24 -11.94
N GLU A 416 -17.62 -5.20 -12.50
CA GLU A 416 -18.41 -6.18 -11.72
C GLU A 416 -17.60 -7.00 -10.71
N ASN A 417 -16.30 -7.16 -10.95
CA ASN A 417 -15.38 -7.86 -10.06
C ASN A 417 -14.69 -6.95 -9.03
N GLU A 418 -14.89 -5.63 -9.10
CA GLU A 418 -14.28 -4.66 -8.20
C GLU A 418 -15.28 -4.18 -7.15
N PHE A 419 -14.79 -3.77 -5.99
CA PHE A 419 -15.61 -3.18 -4.94
C PHE A 419 -15.42 -1.68 -4.78
N ILE A 420 -14.57 -1.07 -5.62
CA ILE A 420 -14.26 0.36 -5.62
C ILE A 420 -14.99 1.01 -6.78
N GLU A 421 -15.79 2.01 -6.48
CA GLU A 421 -16.46 2.85 -7.47
C GLU A 421 -15.76 4.20 -7.57
N THR A 422 -15.43 4.63 -8.80
CA THR A 422 -14.82 5.94 -9.05
C THR A 422 -15.86 6.85 -9.70
N ARG A 423 -16.05 8.05 -9.13
CA ARG A 423 -16.92 9.10 -9.65
C ARG A 423 -16.16 10.39 -9.86
N ARG A 424 -16.66 11.24 -10.76
CA ARG A 424 -16.17 12.61 -10.93
C ARG A 424 -17.31 13.59 -10.98
N HIS A 425 -17.03 14.79 -10.48
CA HIS A 425 -17.94 15.92 -10.53
C HIS A 425 -17.38 17.00 -11.45
N TRP A 426 -18.21 17.51 -12.34
CA TRP A 426 -17.95 18.72 -13.09
C TRP A 426 -18.85 19.81 -12.52
N PHE A 427 -18.28 20.91 -12.07
CA PHE A 427 -19.09 21.95 -11.42
C PHE A 427 -18.46 23.35 -11.56
N THR A 428 -19.32 24.37 -11.58
CA THR A 428 -18.95 25.78 -11.60
C THR A 428 -19.36 26.53 -10.33
N GLY A 429 -19.98 25.83 -9.40
CA GLY A 429 -20.46 26.35 -8.12
C GLY A 429 -20.30 25.30 -7.02
N THR A 430 -21.29 25.16 -6.16
CA THR A 430 -21.30 24.19 -5.07
C THR A 430 -22.01 22.90 -5.49
N VAL A 431 -21.37 21.77 -5.27
CA VAL A 431 -21.99 20.44 -5.40
C VAL A 431 -22.09 19.78 -4.02
N ARG A 432 -23.18 19.07 -3.76
CA ARG A 432 -23.36 18.26 -2.56
C ARG A 432 -23.00 16.82 -2.88
N HIS A 433 -22.14 16.25 -2.06
CA HIS A 433 -21.79 14.84 -2.13
C HIS A 433 -22.29 14.09 -0.89
N HIS A 434 -22.82 12.87 -1.07
CA HIS A 434 -23.25 11.99 0.01
C HIS A 434 -22.38 10.75 0.04
N THR A 435 -21.80 10.46 1.19
CA THR A 435 -20.94 9.28 1.37
C THR A 435 -21.69 7.95 1.35
N GLY A 436 -23.03 7.98 1.43
CA GLY A 436 -23.84 6.77 1.44
C GLY A 436 -23.62 5.87 2.67
N GLY A 437 -23.01 6.40 3.73
CA GLY A 437 -22.70 5.63 4.95
C GLY A 437 -21.46 4.75 4.84
N GLY A 438 -20.65 4.95 3.79
CA GLY A 438 -19.37 4.28 3.58
C GLY A 438 -18.19 5.26 3.59
N VAL A 439 -16.99 4.72 3.52
CA VAL A 439 -15.77 5.52 3.36
C VAL A 439 -15.70 6.08 1.93
N ASN A 440 -15.38 7.36 1.82
CA ASN A 440 -15.12 8.03 0.55
C ASN A 440 -13.76 8.70 0.59
N VAL A 441 -13.04 8.63 -0.52
CA VAL A 441 -11.75 9.31 -0.72
C VAL A 441 -11.92 10.34 -1.82
N LEU A 442 -11.49 11.59 -1.56
CA LEU A 442 -11.62 12.73 -2.45
C LEU A 442 -10.26 13.32 -2.78
#